data_91e26c1e12417acc533b4fbc12d66b1f
#
_entry.id   91e26c1e12417acc533b4fbc12d66b1f
#
_cell.length_a   1.000
_cell.length_b   1.000
_cell.length_c   1.000
_cell.angle_alpha   90.00
_cell.angle_beta   90.00
_cell.angle_gamma   90.00
#
_symmetry.space_group_name_H-M   'P 1'
#
loop_
_entity.id
_entity.type
_entity.pdbx_description
1 polymer ?
#
loop_
_entity_poly.entity_id
_entity_poly.type
_entity_poly.pdbx_seq_one_letter_code
_entity_poly.pdbx_strand_id
1 'polypeptide(L)'
;MSLAFNNTPEYNKGAIVTCENDRESYIYICGVEPTRDIQIDDHVTLMPVKASADPNDMIDCFMKHGNGSEFEMGLLISTLRMVTAQLRIKADDSEELAIRTWNAQSVCVQIGALLKCEVSWYFQASDSADKFNAKTRLSLICHNMYKFPSELTIIDEERSVFLEQYMPVALNLEFDDRYRNASNALWCHRMHFRPAIQLSVLWGGIESLFLIEKSIKRNLSIAVSRFIYGDDRMANNIRELYESRCKAVHEFKNAEAEIKDNSAELLHQLIISCVKQNCLPDVSQLLKNQ
;
A
#
# COMPACT_ATOMS: atom_id res chain seq x y z
N MET A 1 7.96 14.99 14.47
CA MET A 1 7.48 15.85 13.39
C MET A 1 6.11 15.33 13.01
N SER A 2 5.04 16.01 13.42
CA SER A 2 3.67 15.56 13.13
C SER A 2 3.50 15.55 11.61
N LEU A 3 3.15 14.41 11.03
CA LEU A 3 2.74 14.33 9.63
C LEU A 3 1.51 15.22 9.46
N ALA A 4 1.69 16.40 8.87
CA ALA A 4 0.62 17.35 8.63
C ALA A 4 -0.25 16.83 7.47
N PHE A 5 -1.25 16.03 7.79
CA PHE A 5 -2.25 15.53 6.84
C PHE A 5 -3.23 16.63 6.36
N ASN A 6 -2.77 17.85 6.18
CA ASN A 6 -3.61 19.02 5.91
C ASN A 6 -4.08 19.16 4.45
N ASN A 7 -3.70 18.25 3.55
CA ASN A 7 -4.18 18.24 2.15
C ASN A 7 -4.78 16.88 1.79
N THR A 8 -5.76 16.42 2.55
CA THR A 8 -6.45 15.18 2.23
C THR A 8 -7.45 15.38 1.11
N PRO A 9 -7.48 14.47 0.10
CA PRO A 9 -8.62 14.37 -0.79
C PRO A 9 -9.89 14.14 0.03
N GLU A 10 -11.01 14.59 -0.48
CA GLU A 10 -12.31 14.60 0.21
C GLU A 10 -12.52 13.36 1.09
N TYR A 11 -12.48 13.58 2.39
CA TYR A 11 -12.75 12.59 3.40
C TYR A 11 -14.19 12.12 3.27
N ASN A 12 -14.39 10.83 3.01
CA ASN A 12 -15.70 10.22 3.04
C ASN A 12 -16.13 9.98 4.49
N LYS A 13 -16.81 10.96 5.09
CA LYS A 13 -17.28 10.92 6.49
C LYS A 13 -18.12 9.69 6.84
N GLY A 14 -18.68 9.00 5.87
CA GLY A 14 -19.44 7.77 6.07
C GLY A 14 -18.62 6.49 6.13
N ALA A 15 -17.34 6.55 5.76
CA ALA A 15 -16.47 5.36 5.69
C ALA A 15 -15.78 5.03 7.03
N ILE A 16 -15.60 6.02 7.91
CA ILE A 16 -14.96 5.83 9.21
C ILE A 16 -15.98 6.05 10.32
N VAL A 17 -16.13 5.08 11.22
CA VAL A 17 -17.08 5.13 12.35
C VAL A 17 -16.32 5.46 13.63
N THR A 18 -16.41 6.72 14.06
CA THR A 18 -15.93 7.20 15.37
C THR A 18 -17.06 7.77 16.20
N CYS A 19 -16.96 7.67 17.52
CA CYS A 19 -17.85 8.32 18.49
C CYS A 19 -17.10 9.42 19.22
N GLU A 20 -17.83 10.37 19.82
CA GLU A 20 -17.29 11.57 20.46
C GLU A 20 -16.15 11.31 21.48
N ASN A 21 -16.22 10.17 22.18
CA ASN A 21 -15.25 9.80 23.18
C ASN A 21 -14.13 8.88 22.67
N ASP A 22 -14.14 8.52 21.40
CA ASP A 22 -13.09 7.66 20.84
C ASP A 22 -11.77 8.44 20.75
N ARG A 23 -10.69 7.79 21.14
CA ARG A 23 -9.32 8.30 21.08
C ARG A 23 -8.37 7.32 20.36
N GLU A 24 -8.86 6.13 20.07
CA GLU A 24 -8.16 5.10 19.32
C GLU A 24 -9.07 4.49 18.26
N SER A 25 -8.48 4.11 17.15
CA SER A 25 -9.12 3.39 16.05
C SER A 25 -8.14 2.38 15.49
N TYR A 26 -8.64 1.31 14.88
CA TYR A 26 -7.83 0.22 14.38
C TYR A 26 -8.17 -0.09 12.93
N ILE A 27 -7.15 -0.34 12.11
CA ILE A 27 -7.30 -0.92 10.77
C ILE A 27 -6.76 -2.34 10.82
N TYR A 28 -7.59 -3.31 10.50
CA TYR A 28 -7.21 -4.72 10.49
C TYR A 28 -6.52 -5.09 9.17
N ILE A 29 -5.38 -5.76 9.27
CA ILE A 29 -4.46 -6.03 8.16
C ILE A 29 -4.23 -7.53 8.02
N CYS A 30 -4.25 -8.00 6.76
CA CYS A 30 -3.91 -9.35 6.35
C CYS A 30 -2.65 -9.33 5.48
N GLY A 31 -1.91 -10.43 5.48
CA GLY A 31 -0.74 -10.65 4.62
C GLY A 31 0.60 -10.27 5.21
N VAL A 32 0.62 -9.61 6.35
CA VAL A 32 1.84 -9.31 7.10
C VAL A 32 1.68 -9.67 8.56
N GLU A 33 2.76 -10.13 9.20
CA GLU A 33 2.79 -10.46 10.61
C GLU A 33 4.05 -9.83 11.24
N PRO A 34 3.92 -8.70 11.95
CA PRO A 34 5.02 -8.10 12.68
C PRO A 34 5.35 -8.94 13.93
N THR A 35 6.62 -9.09 14.23
CA THR A 35 7.09 -9.81 15.44
C THR A 35 7.05 -8.96 16.69
N ARG A 36 6.92 -7.65 16.54
CA ARG A 36 6.77 -6.65 17.62
C ARG A 36 5.95 -5.45 17.15
N ASP A 37 5.63 -4.58 18.08
CA ASP A 37 5.09 -3.25 17.75
C ASP A 37 6.14 -2.44 16.97
N ILE A 38 5.70 -1.79 15.89
CA ILE A 38 6.52 -0.94 15.01
C ILE A 38 5.90 0.46 15.03
N GLN A 39 6.63 1.43 15.55
CA GLN A 39 6.17 2.82 15.58
C GLN A 39 6.34 3.44 14.19
N ILE A 40 5.24 3.82 13.56
CA ILE A 40 5.23 4.49 12.25
C ILE A 40 5.43 6.00 12.42
N ASP A 41 4.64 6.61 13.32
CA ASP A 41 4.77 7.99 13.76
C ASP A 41 4.23 8.14 15.19
N ASP A 42 4.10 9.36 15.70
CA ASP A 42 3.63 9.63 17.06
C ASP A 42 2.20 9.13 17.34
N HIS A 43 1.42 8.87 16.30
CA HIS A 43 0.00 8.52 16.37
C HIS A 43 -0.35 7.15 15.79
N VAL A 44 0.54 6.57 14.98
CA VAL A 44 0.28 5.32 14.26
C VAL A 44 1.31 4.25 14.63
N THR A 45 0.82 3.11 15.08
CA THR A 45 1.65 1.94 15.42
C THR A 45 1.14 0.72 14.66
N LEU A 46 2.01 0.02 13.96
CA LEU A 46 1.74 -1.30 13.41
C LEU A 46 1.99 -2.35 14.50
N MET A 47 0.98 -3.18 14.79
CA MET A 47 1.00 -4.14 15.90
C MET A 47 0.70 -5.55 15.41
N PRO A 48 1.30 -6.60 16.00
CA PRO A 48 0.86 -7.97 15.78
C PRO A 48 -0.54 -8.19 16.37
N VAL A 49 -1.29 -9.09 15.78
CA VAL A 49 -2.54 -9.63 16.34
C VAL A 49 -2.23 -10.98 16.96
N LYS A 50 -2.55 -11.15 18.25
CA LYS A 50 -2.20 -12.34 19.05
C LYS A 50 -3.34 -13.33 19.19
N ALA A 51 -4.57 -12.87 19.03
CA ALA A 51 -5.76 -13.70 19.13
C ALA A 51 -6.70 -13.43 17.96
N SER A 52 -7.35 -14.46 17.44
CA SER A 52 -8.42 -14.28 16.46
C SER A 52 -9.75 -14.03 17.18
N ALA A 53 -10.57 -13.16 16.61
CA ALA A 53 -11.90 -12.86 17.12
C ALA A 53 -12.80 -14.12 17.09
N ASP A 54 -13.71 -14.25 18.08
CA ASP A 54 -14.69 -15.32 18.11
C ASP A 54 -15.72 -15.15 16.97
N PRO A 55 -16.00 -16.18 16.17
CA PRO A 55 -17.01 -16.09 15.11
C PRO A 55 -18.41 -15.69 15.58
N ASN A 56 -18.80 -16.04 16.81
CA ASN A 56 -20.09 -15.63 17.37
C ASN A 56 -20.11 -14.14 17.66
N ASP A 57 -19.03 -13.58 18.21
CA ASP A 57 -18.90 -12.12 18.40
C ASP A 57 -18.93 -11.38 17.05
N MET A 58 -18.37 -11.95 15.99
CA MET A 58 -18.44 -11.38 14.64
C MET A 58 -19.87 -11.30 14.13
N ILE A 59 -20.63 -12.40 14.27
CA ILE A 59 -22.04 -12.46 13.86
C ILE A 59 -22.87 -11.49 14.70
N ASP A 60 -22.70 -11.48 16.00
CA ASP A 60 -23.42 -10.58 16.91
C ASP A 60 -23.13 -9.10 16.63
N CYS A 61 -21.85 -8.79 16.39
CA CYS A 61 -21.43 -7.45 16.00
C CYS A 61 -22.11 -7.01 14.71
N PHE A 62 -22.08 -7.87 13.68
CA PHE A 62 -22.72 -7.60 12.40
C PHE A 62 -24.23 -7.43 12.52
N MET A 63 -24.91 -8.29 13.27
CA MET A 63 -26.38 -8.22 13.47
C MET A 63 -26.82 -6.97 14.23
N LYS A 64 -25.98 -6.46 15.12
CA LYS A 64 -26.31 -5.25 15.92
C LYS A 64 -26.03 -3.93 15.18
N HIS A 65 -24.98 -3.90 14.36
CA HIS A 65 -24.50 -2.67 13.74
C HIS A 65 -24.75 -2.64 12.22
N GLY A 66 -25.21 -3.75 11.66
CA GLY A 66 -25.23 -3.94 10.22
C GLY A 66 -26.53 -3.53 9.56
N ASN A 67 -26.43 -2.53 8.69
CA ASN A 67 -27.25 -2.48 7.47
C ASN A 67 -26.55 -3.31 6.35
N GLY A 68 -25.62 -4.19 6.72
CA GLY A 68 -24.75 -4.90 5.80
C GLY A 68 -25.45 -6.05 5.10
N SER A 69 -24.99 -6.34 3.89
CA SER A 69 -25.44 -7.48 3.10
C SER A 69 -24.84 -8.79 3.65
N GLU A 70 -25.43 -9.94 3.30
CA GLU A 70 -24.84 -11.27 3.57
C GLU A 70 -23.40 -11.38 3.04
N PHE A 71 -23.10 -10.66 1.96
CA PHE A 71 -21.75 -10.58 1.39
C PHE A 71 -20.77 -9.91 2.35
N GLU A 72 -21.14 -8.79 2.97
CA GLU A 72 -20.27 -8.08 3.94
C GLU A 72 -20.06 -8.92 5.19
N MET A 73 -21.05 -9.68 5.64
CA MET A 73 -20.91 -10.64 6.74
C MET A 73 -19.93 -11.76 6.37
N GLY A 74 -20.07 -12.34 5.18
CA GLY A 74 -19.15 -13.36 4.68
C GLY A 74 -17.72 -12.84 4.55
N LEU A 75 -17.55 -11.61 4.07
CA LEU A 75 -16.27 -10.92 3.99
C LEU A 75 -15.68 -10.70 5.39
N LEU A 76 -16.46 -10.21 6.34
CA LEU A 76 -16.02 -9.99 7.72
C LEU A 76 -15.49 -11.29 8.35
N ILE A 77 -16.28 -12.35 8.30
CA ILE A 77 -15.89 -13.66 8.88
C ILE A 77 -14.62 -14.19 8.23
N SER A 78 -14.51 -14.11 6.90
CA SER A 78 -13.34 -14.57 6.16
C SER A 78 -12.11 -13.74 6.48
N THR A 79 -12.26 -12.41 6.54
CA THR A 79 -11.16 -11.47 6.78
C THR A 79 -10.63 -11.57 8.19
N LEU A 80 -11.50 -11.55 9.21
CA LEU A 80 -11.07 -11.56 10.61
C LEU A 80 -10.25 -12.80 10.99
N ARG A 81 -10.47 -13.92 10.30
CA ARG A 81 -9.65 -15.13 10.46
C ARG A 81 -8.25 -15.02 9.85
N MET A 82 -8.06 -14.07 8.95
CA MET A 82 -6.80 -13.84 8.24
C MET A 82 -6.04 -12.61 8.77
N VAL A 83 -6.61 -11.89 9.74
CA VAL A 83 -5.96 -10.74 10.37
C VAL A 83 -4.78 -11.22 11.20
N THR A 84 -3.60 -10.73 10.84
CA THR A 84 -2.32 -11.05 11.51
C THR A 84 -1.63 -9.80 12.04
N ALA A 85 -2.10 -8.63 11.60
CA ALA A 85 -1.60 -7.34 12.04
C ALA A 85 -2.74 -6.32 12.14
N GLN A 86 -2.47 -5.20 12.80
CA GLN A 86 -3.37 -4.07 12.88
C GLN A 86 -2.59 -2.75 13.00
N LEU A 87 -3.11 -1.68 12.42
CA LEU A 87 -2.67 -0.33 12.75
C LEU A 87 -3.51 0.16 13.92
N ARG A 88 -2.86 0.61 14.98
CA ARG A 88 -3.49 1.41 16.04
C ARG A 88 -3.26 2.88 15.70
N ILE A 89 -4.35 3.64 15.62
CA ILE A 89 -4.34 5.07 15.32
C ILE A 89 -4.86 5.80 16.56
N LYS A 90 -4.19 6.89 16.95
CA LYS A 90 -4.53 7.73 18.10
C LYS A 90 -4.78 9.17 17.68
N ALA A 91 -5.70 9.84 18.37
CA ALA A 91 -5.93 11.28 18.23
C ALA A 91 -6.51 11.85 19.52
N ASP A 92 -6.47 13.18 19.65
CA ASP A 92 -6.98 13.89 20.82
C ASP A 92 -8.51 14.05 20.80
N ASP A 93 -9.11 14.02 19.62
CA ASP A 93 -10.55 14.05 19.43
C ASP A 93 -11.03 13.09 18.33
N SER A 94 -12.33 12.90 18.21
CA SER A 94 -12.94 11.94 17.30
C SER A 94 -12.93 12.39 15.84
N GLU A 95 -12.94 13.68 15.54
CA GLU A 95 -12.85 14.20 14.17
C GLU A 95 -11.44 14.00 13.63
N GLU A 96 -10.44 14.37 14.39
CA GLU A 96 -9.04 14.12 14.07
C GLU A 96 -8.78 12.62 13.93
N LEU A 97 -9.34 11.79 14.85
CA LEU A 97 -9.20 10.34 14.78
C LEU A 97 -9.74 9.77 13.48
N ALA A 98 -10.90 10.23 13.02
CA ALA A 98 -11.48 9.78 11.76
C ALA A 98 -10.60 10.16 10.56
N ILE A 99 -10.07 11.39 10.52
CA ILE A 99 -9.16 11.87 9.47
C ILE A 99 -7.86 11.04 9.46
N ARG A 100 -7.25 10.85 10.63
CA ARG A 100 -6.01 10.06 10.76
C ARG A 100 -6.22 8.60 10.35
N THR A 101 -7.35 8.02 10.75
CA THR A 101 -7.70 6.64 10.39
C THR A 101 -7.87 6.49 8.88
N TRP A 102 -8.54 7.43 8.23
CA TRP A 102 -8.65 7.43 6.76
C TRP A 102 -7.28 7.49 6.09
N ASN A 103 -6.42 8.39 6.54
CA ASN A 103 -5.09 8.58 5.97
C ASN A 103 -4.12 7.43 6.29
N ALA A 104 -4.32 6.72 7.39
CA ALA A 104 -3.49 5.58 7.77
C ALA A 104 -3.58 4.41 6.77
N GLN A 105 -4.55 4.40 5.85
CA GLN A 105 -4.59 3.44 4.74
C GLN A 105 -3.36 3.57 3.84
N SER A 106 -2.77 4.76 3.70
CA SER A 106 -1.49 4.97 3.00
C SER A 106 -0.36 4.15 3.62
N VAL A 107 -0.35 3.96 4.93
CA VAL A 107 0.66 3.12 5.61
C VAL A 107 0.59 1.69 5.08
N CYS A 108 -0.62 1.13 4.87
CA CYS A 108 -0.79 -0.20 4.32
C CYS A 108 -0.23 -0.31 2.89
N VAL A 109 -0.48 0.70 2.05
CA VAL A 109 0.11 0.79 0.69
C VAL A 109 1.63 0.80 0.77
N GLN A 110 2.20 1.64 1.65
CA GLN A 110 3.65 1.76 1.79
C GLN A 110 4.30 0.50 2.37
N ILE A 111 3.68 -0.20 3.32
CA ILE A 111 4.16 -1.53 3.77
C ILE A 111 4.28 -2.47 2.56
N GLY A 112 3.23 -2.56 1.74
CA GLY A 112 3.24 -3.39 0.55
C GLY A 112 4.30 -2.97 -0.48
N ALA A 113 4.50 -1.66 -0.67
CA ALA A 113 5.48 -1.12 -1.61
C ALA A 113 6.93 -1.29 -1.11
N LEU A 114 7.20 -1.00 0.16
CA LEU A 114 8.54 -1.08 0.74
C LEU A 114 9.03 -2.52 0.94
N LEU A 115 8.15 -3.42 1.37
CA LEU A 115 8.50 -4.83 1.60
C LEU A 115 8.21 -5.73 0.39
N LYS A 116 7.66 -5.20 -0.69
CA LYS A 116 7.24 -5.96 -1.88
C LYS A 116 6.34 -7.15 -1.53
N CYS A 117 5.41 -6.95 -0.61
CA CYS A 117 4.53 -7.98 -0.11
C CYS A 117 3.05 -7.69 -0.41
N GLU A 118 2.21 -8.71 -0.27
CA GLU A 118 0.77 -8.56 -0.39
C GLU A 118 0.19 -8.09 0.94
N VAL A 119 -0.42 -6.91 0.94
CA VAL A 119 -1.09 -6.32 2.10
C VAL A 119 -2.53 -6.02 1.72
N SER A 120 -3.47 -6.45 2.52
CA SER A 120 -4.89 -6.15 2.36
C SER A 120 -5.49 -5.68 3.68
N TRP A 121 -6.40 -4.73 3.58
CA TRP A 121 -7.17 -4.22 4.71
C TRP A 121 -8.59 -3.93 4.24
N TYR A 122 -9.57 -4.23 5.06
CA TYR A 122 -10.98 -4.09 4.69
C TYR A 122 -11.77 -3.34 5.73
N PHE A 123 -11.43 -3.51 7.00
CA PHE A 123 -12.22 -3.00 8.11
C PHE A 123 -11.42 -2.03 8.98
N GLN A 124 -12.11 -0.96 9.34
CA GLN A 124 -11.80 -0.14 10.49
C GLN A 124 -12.66 -0.60 11.67
N ALA A 125 -12.08 -0.61 12.87
CA ALA A 125 -12.75 -1.02 14.09
C ALA A 125 -12.49 -0.04 15.24
N SER A 126 -13.42 0.01 16.21
CA SER A 126 -13.25 0.76 17.47
C SER A 126 -12.29 0.07 18.45
N ASP A 127 -12.10 -1.24 18.32
CA ASP A 127 -11.32 -2.06 19.22
C ASP A 127 -10.22 -2.82 18.47
N SER A 128 -9.14 -3.15 19.19
CA SER A 128 -8.11 -4.03 18.62
C SER A 128 -8.69 -5.41 18.31
N ALA A 129 -8.12 -6.09 17.31
CA ALA A 129 -8.56 -7.43 16.91
C ALA A 129 -8.51 -8.45 18.08
N ASP A 130 -7.54 -8.28 18.99
CA ASP A 130 -7.40 -9.12 20.20
C ASP A 130 -8.50 -8.89 21.26
N LYS A 131 -9.21 -7.77 21.17
CA LYS A 131 -10.31 -7.39 22.06
C LYS A 131 -11.65 -7.33 21.35
N PHE A 132 -11.69 -7.80 20.12
CA PHE A 132 -12.92 -7.82 19.35
C PHE A 132 -14.05 -8.55 20.10
N ASN A 133 -15.23 -7.95 20.09
CA ASN A 133 -16.42 -8.50 20.75
C ASN A 133 -17.69 -7.95 20.08
N ALA A 134 -18.85 -8.44 20.50
CA ALA A 134 -20.16 -8.07 19.95
C ALA A 134 -20.53 -6.56 20.08
N LYS A 135 -19.74 -5.75 20.79
CA LYS A 135 -19.94 -4.29 20.90
C LYS A 135 -18.99 -3.50 20.05
N THR A 136 -17.98 -4.13 19.44
CA THR A 136 -17.02 -3.49 18.54
C THR A 136 -17.77 -2.85 17.37
N ARG A 137 -17.49 -1.60 17.09
CA ARG A 137 -18.01 -0.92 15.90
C ARG A 137 -17.07 -1.16 14.74
N LEU A 138 -17.62 -1.56 13.62
CA LEU A 138 -16.88 -1.85 12.39
C LEU A 138 -17.35 -0.97 11.24
N SER A 139 -16.44 -0.60 10.38
CA SER A 139 -16.73 -0.01 9.08
C SER A 139 -15.92 -0.68 7.99
N LEU A 140 -16.55 -0.93 6.86
CA LEU A 140 -15.88 -1.37 5.63
C LEU A 140 -15.26 -0.14 4.96
N ILE A 141 -13.93 -0.08 4.93
CA ILE A 141 -13.19 1.08 4.41
C ILE A 141 -12.59 0.86 3.02
N CYS A 142 -12.52 -0.39 2.57
CA CYS A 142 -12.06 -0.73 1.22
C CYS A 142 -13.22 -1.38 0.44
N HIS A 143 -13.74 -0.67 -0.54
CA HIS A 143 -14.87 -1.14 -1.37
C HIS A 143 -14.42 -1.70 -2.73
N ASN A 144 -13.10 -1.62 -3.02
CA ASN A 144 -12.56 -1.96 -4.32
C ASN A 144 -12.00 -3.36 -4.32
N MET A 145 -12.28 -4.30 -4.98
CA MET A 145 -11.65 -5.60 -5.26
C MET A 145 -11.08 -6.34 -4.04
N TYR A 146 -11.84 -7.30 -3.55
CA TYR A 146 -11.44 -8.18 -2.46
C TYR A 146 -10.50 -9.27 -2.98
N LYS A 147 -9.20 -9.07 -2.78
CA LYS A 147 -8.18 -10.09 -3.01
C LYS A 147 -7.43 -10.33 -1.72
N PHE A 148 -7.59 -11.51 -1.16
CA PHE A 148 -6.82 -11.92 0.00
C PHE A 148 -5.34 -12.16 -0.39
N PRO A 149 -4.40 -11.82 0.49
CA PRO A 149 -3.00 -12.17 0.30
C PRO A 149 -2.82 -13.67 0.12
N SER A 150 -1.99 -14.06 -0.85
CA SER A 150 -1.67 -15.46 -1.12
C SER A 150 -0.59 -16.01 -0.19
N GLU A 151 0.21 -15.11 0.38
CA GLU A 151 1.35 -15.43 1.24
C GLU A 151 1.36 -14.52 2.48
N LEU A 152 1.87 -15.05 3.58
CA LEU A 152 2.11 -14.30 4.80
C LEU A 152 3.57 -13.85 4.85
N THR A 153 3.78 -12.54 4.96
CA THR A 153 5.12 -11.96 5.11
C THR A 153 5.39 -11.66 6.58
N ILE A 154 6.35 -12.35 7.16
CA ILE A 154 6.82 -12.05 8.52
C ILE A 154 7.64 -10.76 8.49
N ILE A 155 7.27 -9.79 9.33
CA ILE A 155 8.05 -8.57 9.55
C ILE A 155 8.91 -8.82 10.80
N ASP A 156 10.11 -9.38 10.55
CA ASP A 156 11.14 -9.65 11.56
C ASP A 156 11.81 -8.34 12.04
N GLU A 157 12.84 -8.47 12.87
CA GLU A 157 13.54 -7.30 13.41
C GLU A 157 14.21 -6.44 12.34
N GLU A 158 14.81 -7.05 11.30
CA GLU A 158 15.47 -6.31 10.22
C GLU A 158 14.46 -5.48 9.42
N ARG A 159 13.34 -6.09 9.05
CA ARG A 159 12.24 -5.41 8.35
C ARG A 159 11.55 -4.38 9.22
N SER A 160 11.44 -4.64 10.53
CA SER A 160 10.89 -3.67 11.49
C SER A 160 11.72 -2.40 11.55
N VAL A 161 13.04 -2.54 11.73
CA VAL A 161 13.99 -1.42 11.72
C VAL A 161 13.97 -0.69 10.37
N PHE A 162 13.89 -1.42 9.26
CA PHE A 162 13.75 -0.84 7.92
C PHE A 162 12.48 0.00 7.80
N LEU A 163 11.34 -0.49 8.26
CA LEU A 163 10.08 0.26 8.24
C LEU A 163 10.15 1.50 9.14
N GLU A 164 10.66 1.39 10.36
CA GLU A 164 10.82 2.54 11.28
C GLU A 164 11.68 3.64 10.67
N GLN A 165 12.74 3.25 9.95
CA GLN A 165 13.65 4.20 9.32
C GLN A 165 13.05 4.88 8.09
N TYR A 166 12.37 4.12 7.22
CA TYR A 166 12.02 4.58 5.88
C TYR A 166 10.53 4.92 5.69
N MET A 167 9.64 4.44 6.55
CA MET A 167 8.22 4.76 6.44
C MET A 167 7.94 6.27 6.53
N PRO A 168 8.55 7.04 7.47
CA PRO A 168 8.34 8.49 7.49
C PRO A 168 8.76 9.20 6.20
N VAL A 169 9.82 8.70 5.55
CA VAL A 169 10.28 9.23 4.26
C VAL A 169 9.27 8.89 3.17
N ALA A 170 8.82 7.65 3.10
CA ALA A 170 7.84 7.19 2.12
C ALA A 170 6.53 7.98 2.20
N LEU A 171 6.01 8.17 3.42
CA LEU A 171 4.79 8.96 3.67
C LEU A 171 4.98 10.45 3.33
N ASN A 172 6.19 11.00 3.51
CA ASN A 172 6.48 12.36 3.06
C ASN A 172 6.54 12.47 1.53
N LEU A 173 7.10 11.47 0.84
CA LEU A 173 7.13 11.45 -0.62
C LEU A 173 5.74 11.29 -1.26
N GLU A 174 4.77 10.71 -0.56
CA GLU A 174 3.38 10.58 -1.05
C GLU A 174 2.66 11.92 -1.30
N PHE A 175 3.17 13.03 -0.78
CA PHE A 175 2.65 14.36 -1.14
C PHE A 175 2.92 14.72 -2.61
N ASP A 176 3.91 14.07 -3.26
CA ASP A 176 4.10 14.18 -4.71
C ASP A 176 3.32 13.06 -5.42
N ASP A 177 2.44 13.45 -6.35
CA ASP A 177 1.58 12.54 -7.11
C ASP A 177 2.38 11.47 -7.87
N ARG A 178 3.61 11.76 -8.28
CA ARG A 178 4.48 10.82 -8.99
C ARG A 178 4.81 9.62 -8.11
N TYR A 179 5.23 9.87 -6.87
CA TYR A 179 5.56 8.81 -5.93
C TYR A 179 4.29 8.05 -5.50
N ARG A 180 3.21 8.78 -5.19
CA ARG A 180 1.92 8.18 -4.82
C ARG A 180 1.40 7.26 -5.92
N ASN A 181 1.47 7.66 -7.18
CA ASN A 181 1.06 6.82 -8.31
C ASN A 181 1.95 5.58 -8.44
N ALA A 182 3.26 5.70 -8.23
CA ALA A 182 4.20 4.59 -8.30
C ALA A 182 3.96 3.55 -7.19
N SER A 183 3.83 3.98 -5.93
CA SER A 183 3.55 3.08 -4.80
C SER A 183 2.19 2.41 -4.92
N ASN A 184 1.16 3.14 -5.31
CA ASN A 184 -0.16 2.58 -5.59
C ASN A 184 -0.11 1.57 -6.75
N ALA A 185 0.61 1.86 -7.82
CA ALA A 185 0.76 0.94 -8.95
C ALA A 185 1.42 -0.37 -8.51
N LEU A 186 2.48 -0.32 -7.70
CA LEU A 186 3.12 -1.51 -7.17
C LEU A 186 2.21 -2.31 -6.24
N TRP A 187 1.42 -1.66 -5.41
CA TRP A 187 0.46 -2.33 -4.54
C TRP A 187 -0.71 -2.92 -5.33
N CYS A 188 -1.37 -2.11 -6.21
CA CYS A 188 -2.65 -2.49 -6.81
C CYS A 188 -2.54 -3.35 -8.08
N HIS A 189 -1.35 -3.47 -8.73
CA HIS A 189 -1.24 -4.30 -9.94
C HIS A 189 -1.73 -5.74 -9.72
N ARG A 190 -1.51 -6.28 -8.53
CA ARG A 190 -1.93 -7.64 -8.15
C ARG A 190 -3.45 -7.83 -8.06
N MET A 191 -4.20 -6.74 -7.97
CA MET A 191 -5.68 -6.76 -7.97
C MET A 191 -6.26 -7.13 -9.33
N HIS A 192 -5.47 -7.05 -10.41
CA HIS A 192 -5.90 -7.39 -11.75
C HIS A 192 -5.57 -8.85 -12.10
N PHE A 193 -6.53 -9.54 -12.73
CA PHE A 193 -6.35 -10.94 -13.11
C PHE A 193 -5.54 -11.11 -14.41
N ARG A 194 -5.55 -10.09 -15.30
CA ARG A 194 -4.90 -10.18 -16.61
C ARG A 194 -3.48 -9.63 -16.55
N PRO A 195 -2.45 -10.43 -16.91
CA PRO A 195 -1.06 -9.99 -16.88
C PRO A 195 -0.78 -8.72 -17.69
N ALA A 196 -1.43 -8.52 -18.84
CA ALA A 196 -1.29 -7.30 -19.63
C ALA A 196 -1.77 -6.04 -18.89
N ILE A 197 -2.85 -6.16 -18.12
CA ILE A 197 -3.33 -5.04 -17.27
C ILE A 197 -2.36 -4.81 -16.13
N GLN A 198 -1.88 -5.86 -15.46
CA GLN A 198 -0.86 -5.75 -14.42
C GLN A 198 0.39 -5.01 -14.92
N LEU A 199 0.87 -5.37 -16.11
CA LEU A 199 1.99 -4.68 -16.76
C LEU A 199 1.68 -3.21 -17.07
N SER A 200 0.47 -2.91 -17.56
CA SER A 200 0.08 -1.52 -17.82
C SER A 200 0.09 -0.68 -16.55
N VAL A 201 -0.39 -1.23 -15.43
CA VAL A 201 -0.40 -0.55 -14.12
C VAL A 201 1.03 -0.34 -13.63
N LEU A 202 1.88 -1.36 -13.63
CA LEU A 202 3.28 -1.26 -13.19
C LEU A 202 4.06 -0.22 -13.99
N TRP A 203 3.94 -0.25 -15.31
CA TRP A 203 4.64 0.72 -16.16
C TRP A 203 4.05 2.12 -16.07
N GLY A 204 2.74 2.27 -15.84
CA GLY A 204 2.14 3.56 -15.49
C GLY A 204 2.78 4.16 -14.23
N GLY A 205 3.05 3.34 -13.21
CA GLY A 205 3.79 3.74 -12.02
C GLY A 205 5.25 4.13 -12.32
N ILE A 206 5.96 3.37 -13.16
CA ILE A 206 7.34 3.70 -13.57
C ILE A 206 7.37 5.02 -14.36
N GLU A 207 6.50 5.15 -15.37
CA GLU A 207 6.42 6.34 -16.21
C GLU A 207 6.05 7.60 -15.40
N SER A 208 5.19 7.46 -14.38
CA SER A 208 4.78 8.58 -13.53
C SER A 208 5.94 9.20 -12.74
N LEU A 209 6.93 8.41 -12.33
CA LEU A 209 8.09 8.93 -11.60
C LEU A 209 8.96 9.87 -12.44
N PHE A 210 9.02 9.66 -13.76
CA PHE A 210 9.96 10.36 -14.64
C PHE A 210 9.31 11.44 -15.52
N LEU A 211 8.01 11.36 -15.81
CA LEU A 211 7.26 12.32 -16.65
C LEU A 211 7.96 12.66 -17.99
N ILE A 212 8.47 11.64 -18.69
CA ILE A 212 9.20 11.82 -19.95
C ILE A 212 8.21 11.88 -21.11
N GLU A 213 8.21 12.98 -21.88
CA GLU A 213 7.28 13.20 -23.00
C GLU A 213 7.85 12.80 -24.36
N LYS A 214 9.18 12.84 -24.55
CA LYS A 214 9.83 12.63 -25.84
C LYS A 214 10.76 11.42 -25.80
N SER A 215 10.75 10.66 -26.90
CA SER A 215 11.61 9.47 -27.04
C SER A 215 11.52 8.56 -25.81
N ILE A 216 10.29 8.35 -25.31
CA ILE A 216 9.99 7.75 -23.99
C ILE A 216 10.82 6.48 -23.78
N LYS A 217 10.77 5.53 -24.69
CA LYS A 217 11.50 4.25 -24.56
C LYS A 217 12.99 4.43 -24.26
N ARG A 218 13.68 5.28 -25.05
CA ARG A 218 15.13 5.50 -24.89
C ARG A 218 15.43 6.31 -23.62
N ASN A 219 14.78 7.44 -23.47
CA ASN A 219 15.07 8.36 -22.37
C ASN A 219 14.69 7.78 -21.01
N LEU A 220 13.55 7.06 -20.93
CA LEU A 220 13.13 6.36 -19.73
C LEU A 220 14.14 5.28 -19.32
N SER A 221 14.56 4.45 -20.26
CA SER A 221 15.54 3.37 -19.96
C SER A 221 16.86 3.92 -19.42
N ILE A 222 17.35 5.02 -19.98
CA ILE A 222 18.57 5.69 -19.51
C ILE A 222 18.34 6.33 -18.14
N ALA A 223 17.25 7.09 -17.98
CA ALA A 223 16.95 7.78 -16.72
C ALA A 223 16.75 6.81 -15.56
N VAL A 224 16.03 5.71 -15.79
CA VAL A 224 15.84 4.62 -14.79
C VAL A 224 17.17 3.98 -14.42
N SER A 225 18.01 3.64 -15.42
CA SER A 225 19.33 3.04 -15.16
C SER A 225 20.20 3.97 -14.31
N ARG A 226 20.28 5.24 -14.68
CA ARG A 226 21.10 6.23 -13.96
C ARG A 226 20.57 6.51 -12.56
N PHE A 227 19.26 6.54 -12.37
CA PHE A 227 18.66 6.80 -11.06
C PHE A 227 18.92 5.66 -10.06
N ILE A 228 18.83 4.41 -10.52
CA ILE A 228 19.05 3.24 -9.63
C ILE A 228 20.53 2.91 -9.48
N TYR A 229 21.28 2.91 -10.60
CA TYR A 229 22.64 2.35 -10.65
C TYR A 229 23.75 3.40 -10.83
N GLY A 230 23.39 4.66 -11.10
CA GLY A 230 24.35 5.75 -11.31
C GLY A 230 24.96 5.80 -12.72
N ASP A 231 24.65 4.85 -13.60
CA ASP A 231 25.19 4.76 -14.97
C ASP A 231 24.20 4.12 -15.96
N ASP A 232 24.63 3.94 -17.23
CA ASP A 232 23.78 3.42 -18.32
C ASP A 232 23.83 1.89 -18.48
N ARG A 233 24.53 1.15 -17.62
CA ARG A 233 24.76 -0.30 -17.80
C ARG A 233 23.49 -1.14 -17.93
N MET A 234 22.39 -0.74 -17.29
CA MET A 234 21.11 -1.46 -17.35
C MET A 234 20.13 -0.90 -18.37
N ALA A 235 20.46 0.19 -19.05
CA ALA A 235 19.54 0.87 -19.98
C ALA A 235 19.02 -0.04 -21.11
N ASN A 236 19.85 -0.95 -21.63
CA ASN A 236 19.43 -1.90 -22.64
C ASN A 236 18.41 -2.92 -22.11
N ASN A 237 18.67 -3.51 -20.94
CA ASN A 237 17.77 -4.48 -20.31
C ASN A 237 16.41 -3.84 -19.98
N ILE A 238 16.43 -2.63 -19.46
CA ILE A 238 15.20 -1.85 -19.15
C ILE A 238 14.43 -1.55 -20.46
N ARG A 239 15.14 -1.22 -21.55
CA ARG A 239 14.52 -0.99 -22.85
C ARG A 239 13.85 -2.25 -23.42
N GLU A 240 14.50 -3.42 -23.30
CA GLU A 240 13.94 -4.70 -23.72
C GLU A 240 12.70 -5.06 -22.89
N LEU A 241 12.73 -4.81 -21.59
CA LEU A 241 11.59 -5.01 -20.71
C LEU A 241 10.40 -4.10 -21.10
N TYR A 242 10.69 -2.83 -21.43
CA TYR A 242 9.67 -1.89 -21.93
C TYR A 242 9.06 -2.37 -23.27
N GLU A 243 9.89 -2.86 -24.19
CA GLU A 243 9.42 -3.39 -25.49
C GLU A 243 8.53 -4.64 -25.29
N SER A 244 8.91 -5.51 -24.36
CA SER A 244 8.12 -6.70 -24.02
C SER A 244 6.75 -6.32 -23.46
N ARG A 245 6.70 -5.29 -22.59
CA ARG A 245 5.43 -4.70 -22.13
C ARG A 245 4.59 -4.17 -23.29
N CYS A 246 5.18 -3.44 -24.22
CA CYS A 246 4.44 -2.90 -25.36
C CYS A 246 3.79 -4.00 -26.19
N LYS A 247 4.51 -5.09 -26.46
CA LYS A 247 3.97 -6.26 -27.17
C LYS A 247 2.83 -6.93 -26.40
N ALA A 248 2.99 -7.13 -25.09
CA ALA A 248 1.98 -7.76 -24.25
C ALA A 248 0.68 -6.94 -24.18
N VAL A 249 0.79 -5.62 -24.10
CA VAL A 249 -0.36 -4.71 -23.93
C VAL A 249 -1.06 -4.43 -25.25
N HIS A 250 -0.31 -4.19 -26.34
CA HIS A 250 -0.89 -3.75 -27.62
C HIS A 250 -1.18 -4.89 -28.60
N GLU A 251 -0.42 -5.98 -28.53
CA GLU A 251 -0.61 -7.13 -29.42
C GLU A 251 -1.44 -8.26 -28.78
N PHE A 252 -1.93 -8.06 -27.54
CA PHE A 252 -2.67 -9.07 -26.78
C PHE A 252 -1.96 -10.43 -26.68
N LYS A 253 -0.63 -10.45 -26.82
CA LYS A 253 0.16 -11.65 -26.60
C LYS A 253 0.18 -11.97 -25.11
N ASN A 254 0.19 -13.25 -24.78
CA ASN A 254 0.33 -13.67 -23.39
C ASN A 254 1.61 -13.07 -22.82
N ALA A 255 1.44 -12.18 -21.83
CA ALA A 255 2.58 -11.68 -21.07
C ALA A 255 3.16 -12.85 -20.28
N GLU A 256 4.44 -13.11 -20.48
CA GLU A 256 5.15 -14.09 -19.66
C GLU A 256 5.17 -13.62 -18.20
N ALA A 257 5.00 -14.53 -17.27
CA ALA A 257 5.01 -14.20 -15.83
C ALA A 257 6.32 -13.48 -15.44
N GLU A 258 7.43 -13.89 -16.04
CA GLU A 258 8.75 -13.30 -15.83
C GLU A 258 8.80 -11.80 -16.18
N ILE A 259 8.18 -11.37 -17.29
CA ILE A 259 8.15 -9.95 -17.68
C ILE A 259 7.41 -9.11 -16.62
N LYS A 260 6.32 -9.65 -16.11
CA LYS A 260 5.54 -9.00 -15.05
C LYS A 260 6.37 -8.90 -13.75
N ASP A 261 7.00 -9.99 -13.34
CA ASP A 261 7.76 -10.05 -12.10
C ASP A 261 9.01 -9.14 -12.16
N ASN A 262 9.70 -9.11 -13.31
CA ASN A 262 10.82 -8.18 -13.56
C ASN A 262 10.35 -6.70 -13.57
N SER A 263 9.16 -6.41 -14.11
CA SER A 263 8.60 -5.05 -14.08
C SER A 263 8.23 -4.63 -12.67
N ALA A 264 7.66 -5.52 -11.85
CA ALA A 264 7.35 -5.26 -10.45
C ALA A 264 8.63 -5.07 -9.63
N GLU A 265 9.67 -5.87 -9.89
CA GLU A 265 10.98 -5.70 -9.27
C GLU A 265 11.61 -4.34 -9.61
N LEU A 266 11.56 -3.94 -10.87
CA LEU A 266 12.09 -2.64 -11.30
C LEU A 266 11.37 -1.48 -10.62
N LEU A 267 10.03 -1.52 -10.54
CA LEU A 267 9.25 -0.49 -9.85
C LEU A 267 9.56 -0.48 -8.35
N HIS A 268 9.70 -1.64 -7.71
CA HIS A 268 10.11 -1.74 -6.32
C HIS A 268 11.49 -1.09 -6.09
N GLN A 269 12.49 -1.40 -6.93
CA GLN A 269 13.83 -0.80 -6.82
C GLN A 269 13.79 0.72 -6.98
N LEU A 270 12.93 1.24 -7.85
CA LEU A 270 12.72 2.68 -8.01
C LEU A 270 12.14 3.32 -6.75
N ILE A 271 11.10 2.71 -6.16
CA ILE A 271 10.50 3.18 -4.91
C ILE A 271 11.53 3.17 -3.78
N ILE A 272 12.28 2.08 -3.63
CA ILE A 272 13.35 1.98 -2.62
C ILE A 272 14.45 3.03 -2.86
N SER A 273 14.80 3.29 -4.12
CA SER A 273 15.79 4.33 -4.45
C SER A 273 15.28 5.73 -4.09
N CYS A 274 14.01 6.04 -4.38
CA CYS A 274 13.38 7.30 -3.97
C CYS A 274 13.45 7.49 -2.45
N VAL A 275 13.07 6.45 -1.70
CA VAL A 275 13.04 6.52 -0.24
C VAL A 275 14.43 6.61 0.37
N LYS A 276 15.40 5.81 -0.10
CA LYS A 276 16.78 5.84 0.39
C LYS A 276 17.50 7.17 0.07
N GLN A 277 17.22 7.76 -1.09
CA GLN A 277 17.77 9.04 -1.50
C GLN A 277 16.96 10.24 -0.96
N ASN A 278 15.77 9.99 -0.40
CA ASN A 278 14.79 11.00 0.02
C ASN A 278 14.49 12.03 -1.08
N CYS A 279 14.39 11.58 -2.32
CA CYS A 279 14.07 12.44 -3.47
C CYS A 279 13.45 11.63 -4.61
N LEU A 280 12.79 12.35 -5.51
CA LEU A 280 12.28 11.81 -6.77
C LEU A 280 13.28 12.02 -7.90
N PRO A 281 13.19 11.24 -9.01
CA PRO A 281 14.06 11.40 -10.16
C PRO A 281 13.99 12.82 -10.76
N ASP A 282 15.13 13.48 -10.93
CA ASP A 282 15.26 14.70 -11.72
C ASP A 282 15.74 14.36 -13.14
N VAL A 283 14.78 14.22 -14.04
CA VAL A 283 15.02 13.85 -15.45
C VAL A 283 15.96 14.82 -16.15
N SER A 284 15.91 16.10 -15.79
CA SER A 284 16.77 17.12 -16.40
C SER A 284 18.24 16.89 -16.08
N GLN A 285 18.54 16.40 -14.89
CA GLN A 285 19.90 16.02 -14.49
C GLN A 285 20.30 14.66 -15.06
N LEU A 286 19.39 13.67 -14.98
CA LEU A 286 19.66 12.31 -15.44
C LEU A 286 19.94 12.22 -16.96
N LEU A 287 19.44 13.16 -17.78
CA LEU A 287 19.62 13.16 -19.23
C LEU A 287 20.62 14.22 -19.74
N LYS A 288 21.28 14.99 -18.88
CA LYS A 288 22.20 16.11 -19.27
C LYS A 288 23.41 15.73 -20.11
N ASN A 289 23.76 14.46 -20.24
CA ASN A 289 24.96 14.03 -20.98
C ASN A 289 24.60 13.13 -22.19
N GLN A 290 23.55 13.49 -22.93
CA GLN A 290 23.21 12.84 -24.21
C GLN A 290 23.64 13.66 -25.41
#